data_fbbdb713d58ff8adbc4d7804122d22a7
#
_entry.id   fbbdb713d58ff8adbc4d7804122d22a7
#
_cell.length_a   1.000
_cell.length_b   1.000
_cell.length_c   1.000
_cell.angle_alpha   90.00
_cell.angle_beta   90.00
_cell.angle_gamma   90.00
#
_symmetry.space_group_name_H-M   'P 1'
#
loop_
_entity.id
_entity.type
_entity.pdbx_description
1 polymer ?
#
loop_
_entity_poly.entity_id
_entity_poly.type
_entity_poly.pdbx_seq_one_letter_code
_entity_poly.pdbx_strand_id
1 'polypeptide(L)'
;RPDYILHYPDGNDVVVDSKVVLTAADDYFRATDEDAKKDAMVRNLAAIKDQVKNLSKKDYSRYLQPGHKMLDYVIMFVPNSGALWTALKAEPDLWRKAAESNIYMADEQSLYGALKIVSLTWTQVAQAQNHEKVYELANEMIDRVGIFMEKYESIGKALKKASDEYEDGKKKLVPQGQSIINTSGKLIKLGAKNSDKHPI
;
A
#
# COMPACT_ATOMS: atom_id res chain seq x y z
N ARG A 1 -28.86 5.85 -12.63
CA ARG A 1 -27.92 5.80 -11.54
C ARG A 1 -27.47 4.35 -11.37
N PRO A 2 -26.17 4.06 -11.19
CA PRO A 2 -25.71 2.70 -10.85
C PRO A 2 -26.18 2.32 -9.44
N ASP A 3 -26.29 1.02 -9.17
CA ASP A 3 -26.61 0.55 -7.82
C ASP A 3 -25.37 0.60 -6.94
N TYR A 4 -24.20 0.19 -7.47
CA TYR A 4 -22.90 0.25 -6.78
C TYR A 4 -21.78 0.63 -7.73
N ILE A 5 -20.70 1.18 -7.18
CA ILE A 5 -19.44 1.41 -7.87
C ILE A 5 -18.34 0.79 -7.02
N LEU A 6 -17.55 -0.08 -7.64
CA LEU A 6 -16.36 -0.69 -7.04
C LEU A 6 -15.16 0.15 -7.38
N HIS A 7 -14.49 0.69 -6.38
CA HIS A 7 -13.28 1.49 -6.53
C HIS A 7 -12.05 0.60 -6.44
N TYR A 8 -11.17 0.66 -7.45
CA TYR A 8 -9.85 0.05 -7.43
C TYR A 8 -8.80 1.03 -6.91
N PRO A 9 -7.71 0.54 -6.30
CA PRO A 9 -6.69 1.42 -5.72
C PRO A 9 -5.87 2.23 -6.73
N ASP A 10 -5.93 1.85 -8.00
CA ASP A 10 -5.28 2.53 -9.13
C ASP A 10 -6.12 3.67 -9.74
N GLY A 11 -7.24 4.02 -9.11
CA GLY A 11 -8.17 5.05 -9.59
C GLY A 11 -9.11 4.57 -10.70
N ASN A 12 -9.21 3.25 -10.92
CA ASN A 12 -10.21 2.68 -11.81
C ASN A 12 -11.49 2.32 -11.04
N ASP A 13 -12.63 2.46 -11.69
CA ASP A 13 -13.95 2.16 -11.14
C ASP A 13 -14.68 1.15 -12.01
N VAL A 14 -15.41 0.22 -11.37
CA VAL A 14 -16.33 -0.72 -12.03
C VAL A 14 -17.73 -0.47 -11.53
N VAL A 15 -18.64 -0.33 -12.46
CA VAL A 15 -20.07 -0.18 -12.16
C VAL A 15 -20.72 -1.55 -12.00
N VAL A 16 -21.56 -1.70 -10.97
CA VAL A 16 -22.44 -2.85 -10.77
C VAL A 16 -23.88 -2.34 -10.82
N ASP A 17 -24.71 -2.95 -11.67
CA ASP A 17 -26.14 -2.63 -11.81
C ASP A 17 -26.95 -3.94 -11.77
N SER A 18 -28.00 -4.01 -10.94
CA SER A 18 -28.70 -5.25 -10.59
C SER A 18 -30.15 -5.34 -11.10
N LYS A 19 -30.55 -4.51 -12.05
CA LYS A 19 -31.96 -4.42 -12.50
C LYS A 19 -32.40 -5.58 -13.39
N VAL A 20 -32.53 -6.77 -12.84
CA VAL A 20 -33.12 -7.93 -13.54
C VAL A 20 -34.50 -8.25 -12.99
N VAL A 21 -35.48 -8.39 -13.89
CA VAL A 21 -36.84 -8.85 -13.54
C VAL A 21 -36.79 -10.37 -13.44
N LEU A 22 -36.96 -10.93 -12.24
CA LEU A 22 -36.82 -12.35 -11.96
C LEU A 22 -38.14 -13.17 -12.10
N THR A 23 -39.30 -12.51 -12.41
CA THR A 23 -40.60 -13.13 -12.46
C THR A 23 -40.63 -14.35 -13.39
N ALA A 24 -40.04 -14.25 -14.59
CA ALA A 24 -40.00 -15.34 -15.54
C ALA A 24 -39.15 -16.53 -15.06
N ALA A 25 -38.09 -16.29 -14.29
CA ALA A 25 -37.32 -17.37 -13.68
C ALA A 25 -38.13 -18.09 -12.57
N ASP A 26 -38.85 -17.35 -11.75
CA ASP A 26 -39.73 -17.93 -10.74
C ASP A 26 -40.86 -18.77 -11.39
N ASP A 27 -41.45 -18.30 -12.49
CA ASP A 27 -42.43 -19.05 -13.28
C ASP A 27 -41.84 -20.37 -13.78
N TYR A 28 -40.59 -20.36 -14.28
CA TYR A 28 -39.89 -21.56 -14.74
C TYR A 28 -39.77 -22.61 -13.64
N PHE A 29 -39.39 -22.20 -12.43
CA PHE A 29 -39.23 -23.14 -11.31
C PHE A 29 -40.55 -23.63 -10.71
N ARG A 30 -41.63 -22.86 -10.87
CA ARG A 30 -42.97 -23.24 -10.40
C ARG A 30 -43.77 -24.02 -11.43
N ALA A 31 -43.40 -23.97 -12.70
CA ALA A 31 -44.14 -24.68 -13.77
C ALA A 31 -44.07 -26.19 -13.59
N THR A 32 -45.21 -26.83 -13.74
CA THR A 32 -45.40 -28.28 -13.60
C THR A 32 -45.41 -29.01 -14.95
N ASP A 33 -45.66 -28.29 -16.04
CA ASP A 33 -45.64 -28.85 -17.40
C ASP A 33 -44.50 -28.30 -18.23
N GLU A 34 -44.07 -29.04 -19.26
CA GLU A 34 -42.90 -28.71 -20.08
C GLU A 34 -43.12 -27.51 -21.00
N ASP A 35 -44.36 -27.25 -21.43
CA ASP A 35 -44.65 -26.12 -22.32
C ASP A 35 -44.59 -24.79 -21.54
N ALA A 36 -45.16 -24.78 -20.33
CA ALA A 36 -45.04 -23.64 -19.43
C ALA A 36 -43.57 -23.36 -19.02
N LYS A 37 -42.76 -24.40 -18.80
CA LYS A 37 -41.30 -24.23 -18.55
C LYS A 37 -40.59 -23.64 -19.74
N LYS A 38 -40.84 -24.10 -20.95
CA LYS A 38 -40.24 -23.55 -22.17
C LYS A 38 -40.60 -22.09 -22.36
N ASP A 39 -41.89 -21.73 -22.20
CA ASP A 39 -42.34 -20.36 -22.31
C ASP A 39 -41.67 -19.46 -21.27
N ALA A 40 -41.62 -19.89 -20.02
CA ALA A 40 -40.97 -19.17 -18.95
C ALA A 40 -39.43 -18.99 -19.20
N MET A 41 -38.78 -20.03 -19.76
CA MET A 41 -37.35 -19.97 -20.12
C MET A 41 -37.09 -18.94 -21.24
N VAL A 42 -37.97 -18.88 -22.27
CA VAL A 42 -37.87 -17.90 -23.36
C VAL A 42 -38.05 -16.47 -22.83
N ARG A 43 -39.03 -16.26 -21.96
CA ARG A 43 -39.27 -14.94 -21.32
C ARG A 43 -38.12 -14.52 -20.44
N ASN A 44 -37.55 -15.44 -19.65
CA ASN A 44 -36.35 -15.15 -18.83
C ASN A 44 -35.13 -14.75 -19.68
N LEU A 45 -34.87 -15.51 -20.76
CA LEU A 45 -33.82 -15.19 -21.70
C LEU A 45 -33.99 -13.79 -22.32
N ALA A 46 -35.23 -13.49 -22.76
CA ALA A 46 -35.53 -12.17 -23.33
C ALA A 46 -35.31 -11.05 -22.33
N ALA A 47 -35.76 -11.22 -21.09
CA ALA A 47 -35.57 -10.23 -20.03
C ALA A 47 -34.07 -9.96 -19.75
N ILE A 48 -33.22 -10.99 -19.70
CA ILE A 48 -31.79 -10.85 -19.51
C ILE A 48 -31.13 -10.14 -20.73
N LYS A 49 -31.50 -10.51 -21.96
CA LYS A 49 -31.00 -9.84 -23.17
C LYS A 49 -31.38 -8.37 -23.22
N ASP A 50 -32.59 -8.03 -22.87
CA ASP A 50 -33.07 -6.64 -22.82
C ASP A 50 -32.27 -5.84 -21.77
N GLN A 51 -31.97 -6.46 -20.63
CA GLN A 51 -31.14 -5.80 -19.62
C GLN A 51 -29.71 -5.57 -20.10
N VAL A 52 -29.07 -6.57 -20.73
CA VAL A 52 -27.74 -6.40 -21.38
C VAL A 52 -27.76 -5.22 -22.35
N LYS A 53 -28.76 -5.17 -23.23
CA LYS A 53 -28.92 -4.08 -24.21
C LYS A 53 -29.16 -2.73 -23.54
N ASN A 54 -29.89 -2.69 -22.43
CA ASN A 54 -30.16 -1.46 -21.70
C ASN A 54 -28.91 -0.94 -21.00
N LEU A 55 -28.13 -1.84 -20.36
CA LEU A 55 -26.89 -1.47 -19.67
C LEU A 55 -25.80 -1.01 -20.64
N SER A 56 -25.66 -1.66 -21.80
CA SER A 56 -24.67 -1.31 -22.80
C SER A 56 -24.83 0.10 -23.40
N LYS A 57 -26.01 0.72 -23.27
CA LYS A 57 -26.31 2.07 -23.74
C LYS A 57 -26.18 3.15 -22.67
N LYS A 58 -26.00 2.77 -21.40
CA LYS A 58 -25.93 3.73 -20.31
C LYS A 58 -24.54 4.35 -20.18
N ASP A 59 -24.51 5.66 -20.06
CA ASP A 59 -23.32 6.39 -19.69
C ASP A 59 -23.26 6.57 -18.15
N TYR A 60 -22.26 5.97 -17.52
CA TYR A 60 -22.04 6.06 -16.08
C TYR A 60 -20.91 7.03 -15.69
N SER A 61 -20.22 7.65 -16.64
CA SER A 61 -19.05 8.51 -16.40
C SER A 61 -19.31 9.64 -15.40
N ARG A 62 -20.53 10.20 -15.40
CA ARG A 62 -20.97 11.26 -14.49
C ARG A 62 -21.13 10.86 -13.01
N TYR A 63 -21.03 9.59 -12.71
CA TYR A 63 -21.18 9.06 -11.34
C TYR A 63 -19.84 8.67 -10.71
N LEU A 64 -18.74 8.78 -11.45
CA LEU A 64 -17.40 8.47 -10.98
C LEU A 64 -16.89 9.56 -10.02
N GLN A 65 -15.92 9.20 -9.19
CA GLN A 65 -15.21 10.19 -8.37
C GLN A 65 -14.28 11.05 -9.23
N PRO A 66 -14.02 12.31 -8.84
CA PRO A 66 -13.04 13.15 -9.53
C PRO A 66 -11.67 12.47 -9.60
N GLY A 67 -11.12 12.37 -10.82
CA GLY A 67 -9.83 11.69 -11.05
C GLY A 67 -9.90 10.19 -11.28
N HIS A 68 -11.07 9.56 -11.09
CA HIS A 68 -11.28 8.15 -11.39
C HIS A 68 -11.68 7.94 -12.85
N LYS A 69 -11.36 6.76 -13.39
CA LYS A 69 -11.73 6.32 -14.73
C LYS A 69 -12.60 5.08 -14.64
N MET A 70 -13.61 5.00 -15.46
CA MET A 70 -14.41 3.78 -15.59
C MET A 70 -13.63 2.72 -16.39
N LEU A 71 -13.62 1.48 -15.91
CA LEU A 71 -13.20 0.34 -16.72
C LEU A 71 -14.22 0.10 -17.85
N ASP A 72 -13.76 -0.48 -18.94
CA ASP A 72 -14.53 -0.63 -20.19
C ASP A 72 -15.66 -1.67 -20.07
N TYR A 73 -16.09 -2.02 -18.87
CA TYR A 73 -17.18 -2.97 -18.67
C TYR A 73 -18.03 -2.63 -17.44
N VAL A 74 -19.27 -3.13 -17.47
CA VAL A 74 -20.24 -3.03 -16.38
C VAL A 74 -20.58 -4.45 -15.90
N ILE A 75 -20.63 -4.65 -14.59
CA ILE A 75 -21.13 -5.91 -14.01
C ILE A 75 -22.66 -5.83 -13.92
N MET A 76 -23.32 -6.69 -14.67
CA MET A 76 -24.77 -6.94 -14.54
C MET A 76 -24.98 -8.00 -13.47
N PHE A 77 -25.42 -7.59 -12.30
CA PHE A 77 -25.71 -8.51 -11.20
C PHE A 77 -27.08 -9.13 -11.34
N VAL A 78 -27.14 -10.46 -11.37
CA VAL A 78 -28.36 -11.26 -11.39
C VAL A 78 -28.52 -11.94 -10.03
N PRO A 79 -29.38 -11.42 -9.12
CA PRO A 79 -29.46 -11.88 -7.73
C PRO A 79 -30.18 -13.25 -7.57
N ASN A 80 -30.28 -14.01 -8.61
CA ASN A 80 -30.81 -15.39 -8.64
C ASN A 80 -29.98 -16.20 -9.64
N SER A 81 -29.08 -17.03 -9.13
CA SER A 81 -28.24 -17.91 -9.95
C SER A 81 -29.06 -18.80 -10.88
N GLY A 82 -30.25 -19.26 -10.43
CA GLY A 82 -31.16 -20.05 -11.24
C GLY A 82 -31.67 -19.31 -12.47
N ALA A 83 -31.97 -18.02 -12.37
CA ALA A 83 -32.35 -17.19 -13.51
C ALA A 83 -31.24 -17.08 -14.55
N LEU A 84 -30.01 -16.85 -14.10
CA LEU A 84 -28.85 -16.81 -14.99
C LEU A 84 -28.59 -18.16 -15.64
N TRP A 85 -28.59 -19.26 -14.89
CA TRP A 85 -28.41 -20.62 -15.40
C TRP A 85 -29.46 -21.02 -16.41
N THR A 86 -30.74 -20.68 -16.16
CA THR A 86 -31.85 -20.97 -17.08
C THR A 86 -31.67 -20.26 -18.42
N ALA A 87 -31.21 -19.00 -18.39
CA ALA A 87 -30.91 -18.24 -19.62
C ALA A 87 -29.70 -18.82 -20.39
N LEU A 88 -28.60 -19.17 -19.68
CA LEU A 88 -27.46 -19.81 -20.28
C LEU A 88 -27.72 -21.20 -20.84
N LYS A 89 -28.68 -21.94 -20.23
CA LYS A 89 -29.15 -23.21 -20.78
C LYS A 89 -29.90 -23.01 -22.09
N ALA A 90 -30.69 -21.94 -22.18
CA ALA A 90 -31.44 -21.61 -23.41
C ALA A 90 -30.49 -21.07 -24.51
N GLU A 91 -29.47 -20.32 -24.16
CA GLU A 91 -28.50 -19.74 -25.06
C GLU A 91 -27.10 -19.79 -24.44
N PRO A 92 -26.31 -20.85 -24.71
CA PRO A 92 -24.99 -21.02 -24.11
C PRO A 92 -23.97 -19.89 -24.43
N ASP A 93 -24.12 -19.23 -25.57
CA ASP A 93 -23.24 -18.11 -26.01
C ASP A 93 -23.65 -16.74 -25.44
N LEU A 94 -24.69 -16.68 -24.62
CA LEU A 94 -25.22 -15.43 -24.08
C LEU A 94 -24.16 -14.60 -23.34
N TRP A 95 -23.35 -15.27 -22.55
CA TRP A 95 -22.26 -14.59 -21.78
C TRP A 95 -21.25 -13.91 -22.71
N ARG A 96 -20.89 -14.57 -23.84
CA ARG A 96 -19.95 -14.00 -24.83
C ARG A 96 -20.56 -12.80 -25.54
N LYS A 97 -21.83 -12.90 -25.96
CA LYS A 97 -22.56 -11.78 -26.58
C LYS A 97 -22.72 -10.58 -25.65
N ALA A 98 -22.92 -10.82 -24.36
CA ALA A 98 -22.93 -9.77 -23.36
C ALA A 98 -21.55 -9.11 -23.21
N ALA A 99 -20.48 -9.91 -23.15
CA ALA A 99 -19.11 -9.42 -23.08
C ALA A 99 -18.69 -8.58 -24.29
N GLU A 100 -19.15 -8.94 -25.51
CA GLU A 100 -18.97 -8.13 -26.73
C GLU A 100 -19.60 -6.73 -26.62
N SER A 101 -20.59 -6.57 -25.73
CA SER A 101 -21.22 -5.30 -25.39
C SER A 101 -20.66 -4.68 -24.10
N ASN A 102 -19.52 -5.16 -23.61
CA ASN A 102 -18.89 -4.75 -22.36
C ASN A 102 -19.75 -4.97 -21.12
N ILE A 103 -20.62 -5.98 -21.14
CA ILE A 103 -21.46 -6.37 -19.99
C ILE A 103 -20.99 -7.72 -19.46
N TYR A 104 -20.56 -7.74 -18.20
CA TYR A 104 -20.16 -8.94 -17.50
C TYR A 104 -21.30 -9.42 -16.59
N MET A 105 -21.92 -10.56 -16.92
CA MET A 105 -23.02 -11.12 -16.13
C MET A 105 -22.45 -11.84 -14.92
N ALA A 106 -22.92 -11.52 -13.74
CA ALA A 106 -22.51 -12.13 -12.49
C ALA A 106 -23.71 -12.52 -11.62
N ASP A 107 -23.69 -13.73 -11.11
CA ASP A 107 -24.53 -14.16 -10.02
C ASP A 107 -23.89 -13.82 -8.65
N GLU A 108 -24.52 -14.26 -7.56
CA GLU A 108 -24.05 -13.99 -6.20
C GLU A 108 -22.62 -14.50 -5.97
N GLN A 109 -22.30 -15.70 -6.47
CA GLN A 109 -20.99 -16.31 -6.28
C GLN A 109 -19.90 -15.62 -7.12
N SER A 110 -20.21 -15.32 -8.37
CA SER A 110 -19.29 -14.62 -9.29
C SER A 110 -19.02 -13.20 -8.82
N LEU A 111 -20.04 -12.49 -8.34
CA LEU A 111 -19.88 -11.16 -7.77
C LEU A 111 -19.02 -11.19 -6.50
N TYR A 112 -19.25 -12.16 -5.60
CA TYR A 112 -18.42 -12.33 -4.41
C TYR A 112 -16.95 -12.57 -4.77
N GLY A 113 -16.69 -13.41 -5.79
CA GLY A 113 -15.35 -13.65 -6.32
C GLY A 113 -14.69 -12.36 -6.83
N ALA A 114 -15.41 -11.56 -7.61
CA ALA A 114 -14.93 -10.27 -8.10
C ALA A 114 -14.60 -9.30 -6.96
N LEU A 115 -15.49 -9.18 -5.96
CA LEU A 115 -15.27 -8.34 -4.77
C LEU A 115 -14.04 -8.79 -3.96
N LYS A 116 -13.82 -10.11 -3.87
CA LYS A 116 -12.64 -10.67 -3.20
C LYS A 116 -11.35 -10.30 -3.91
N ILE A 117 -11.34 -10.33 -5.25
CA ILE A 117 -10.17 -9.90 -6.05
C ILE A 117 -9.89 -8.41 -5.80
N VAL A 118 -10.91 -7.55 -5.83
CA VAL A 118 -10.75 -6.13 -5.52
C VAL A 118 -10.14 -5.92 -4.12
N SER A 119 -10.67 -6.63 -3.11
CA SER A 119 -10.15 -6.57 -1.74
C SER A 119 -8.67 -6.99 -1.64
N LEU A 120 -8.27 -8.05 -2.35
CA LEU A 120 -6.87 -8.50 -2.41
C LEU A 120 -5.98 -7.48 -3.08
N THR A 121 -6.44 -6.84 -4.16
CA THR A 121 -5.70 -5.78 -4.85
C THR A 121 -5.44 -4.58 -3.91
N TRP A 122 -6.45 -4.15 -3.14
CA TRP A 122 -6.28 -3.12 -2.13
C TRP A 122 -5.22 -3.49 -1.08
N THR A 123 -5.24 -4.74 -0.61
CA THR A 123 -4.25 -5.24 0.35
C THR A 123 -2.83 -5.21 -0.24
N GLN A 124 -2.66 -5.63 -1.48
CA GLN A 124 -1.36 -5.63 -2.16
C GLN A 124 -0.80 -4.22 -2.36
N VAL A 125 -1.65 -3.27 -2.76
CA VAL A 125 -1.22 -1.86 -2.92
C VAL A 125 -0.81 -1.26 -1.58
N ALA A 126 -1.59 -1.50 -0.51
CA ALA A 126 -1.24 -1.04 0.83
C ALA A 126 0.10 -1.63 1.32
N GLN A 127 0.37 -2.91 1.04
CA GLN A 127 1.64 -3.55 1.36
C GLN A 127 2.80 -2.94 0.55
N ALA A 128 2.61 -2.70 -0.76
CA ALA A 128 3.64 -2.08 -1.60
C ALA A 128 4.01 -0.67 -1.10
N GLN A 129 3.04 0.16 -0.75
CA GLN A 129 3.27 1.49 -0.17
C GLN A 129 4.00 1.43 1.18
N ASN A 130 3.70 0.42 2.01
CA ASN A 130 4.40 0.22 3.27
C ASN A 130 5.86 -0.19 3.04
N HIS A 131 6.14 -1.04 2.05
CA HIS A 131 7.51 -1.43 1.70
C HIS A 131 8.32 -0.22 1.23
N GLU A 132 7.77 0.64 0.39
CA GLU A 132 8.44 1.88 -0.07
C GLU A 132 8.83 2.76 1.11
N LYS A 133 7.91 3.02 2.05
CA LYS A 133 8.20 3.77 3.28
C LYS A 133 9.29 3.13 4.15
N VAL A 134 9.32 1.80 4.23
CA VAL A 134 10.36 1.08 4.97
C VAL A 134 11.74 1.31 4.33
N TYR A 135 11.84 1.28 3.00
CA TYR A 135 13.09 1.58 2.29
C TYR A 135 13.55 3.03 2.49
N GLU A 136 12.64 4.01 2.43
CA GLU A 136 12.95 5.41 2.70
C GLU A 136 13.51 5.59 4.11
N LEU A 137 12.84 5.03 5.13
CA LEU A 137 13.29 5.09 6.52
C LEU A 137 14.61 4.36 6.75
N ALA A 138 14.84 3.23 6.06
CA ALA A 138 16.11 2.50 6.12
C ALA A 138 17.28 3.34 5.57
N ASN A 139 17.08 4.01 4.44
CA ASN A 139 18.08 4.89 3.85
C ASN A 139 18.38 6.08 4.78
N GLU A 140 17.34 6.72 5.34
CA GLU A 140 17.53 7.79 6.32
C GLU A 140 18.32 7.32 7.56
N MET A 141 18.04 6.11 8.04
CA MET A 141 18.76 5.53 9.17
C MET A 141 20.24 5.28 8.84
N ILE A 142 20.55 4.79 7.64
CA ILE A 142 21.93 4.56 7.18
C ILE A 142 22.70 5.90 7.15
N ASP A 143 22.10 6.95 6.62
CA ASP A 143 22.71 8.29 6.59
C ASP A 143 22.99 8.83 8.00
N ARG A 144 22.02 8.68 8.92
CA ARG A 144 22.18 9.07 10.33
C ARG A 144 23.29 8.30 11.02
N VAL A 145 23.42 7.00 10.76
CA VAL A 145 24.53 6.17 11.26
C VAL A 145 25.85 6.67 10.72
N GLY A 146 25.95 7.00 9.43
CA GLY A 146 27.14 7.58 8.82
C GLY A 146 27.58 8.86 9.53
N ILE A 147 26.67 9.81 9.72
CA ILE A 147 26.93 11.07 10.44
C ILE A 147 27.38 10.81 11.89
N PHE A 148 26.75 9.85 12.56
CA PHE A 148 27.15 9.47 13.91
C PHE A 148 28.57 8.92 13.95
N MET A 149 28.94 8.03 13.04
CA MET A 149 30.28 7.44 12.95
C MET A 149 31.35 8.50 12.72
N GLU A 150 31.12 9.46 11.83
CA GLU A 150 32.05 10.59 11.61
C GLU A 150 32.28 11.41 12.89
N LYS A 151 31.19 11.73 13.60
CA LYS A 151 31.28 12.45 14.89
C LYS A 151 32.01 11.62 15.95
N TYR A 152 31.73 10.34 16.02
CA TYR A 152 32.36 9.43 16.97
C TYR A 152 33.89 9.35 16.72
N GLU A 153 34.30 9.20 15.46
CA GLU A 153 35.72 9.22 15.09
C GLU A 153 36.42 10.56 15.42
N SER A 154 35.72 11.68 15.18
CA SER A 154 36.22 13.01 15.52
C SER A 154 36.46 13.14 17.03
N ILE A 155 35.52 12.64 17.86
CA ILE A 155 35.70 12.62 19.32
C ILE A 155 36.88 11.75 19.71
N GLY A 156 37.04 10.57 19.10
CA GLY A 156 38.19 9.69 19.34
C GLY A 156 39.55 10.39 19.05
N LYS A 157 39.62 11.09 17.92
CA LYS A 157 40.83 11.89 17.55
C LYS A 157 41.09 13.01 18.55
N ALA A 158 40.05 13.73 18.99
CA ALA A 158 40.20 14.80 19.99
C ALA A 158 40.65 14.28 21.34
N LEU A 159 40.11 13.15 21.82
CA LEU A 159 40.50 12.48 23.06
C LEU A 159 41.98 12.03 23.01
N LYS A 160 42.40 11.44 21.87
CA LYS A 160 43.78 11.04 21.68
C LYS A 160 44.72 12.24 21.75
N LYS A 161 44.38 13.32 21.04
CA LYS A 161 45.19 14.57 21.07
C LYS A 161 45.29 15.14 22.48
N ALA A 162 44.16 15.18 23.22
CA ALA A 162 44.16 15.67 24.60
C ALA A 162 45.00 14.76 25.52
N SER A 163 45.00 13.45 25.31
CA SER A 163 45.83 12.51 26.04
C SER A 163 47.31 12.73 25.76
N ASP A 164 47.69 12.91 24.48
CA ASP A 164 49.05 13.15 24.07
C ASP A 164 49.59 14.49 24.66
N GLU A 165 48.80 15.55 24.61
CA GLU A 165 49.11 16.84 25.20
C GLU A 165 49.23 16.77 26.73
N TYR A 166 48.39 15.97 27.39
CA TYR A 166 48.51 15.71 28.82
C TYR A 166 49.83 15.02 29.19
N GLU A 167 50.18 13.96 28.48
CA GLU A 167 51.47 13.27 28.72
C GLU A 167 52.69 14.16 28.42
N ASP A 168 52.64 15.00 27.41
CA ASP A 168 53.70 15.97 27.12
C ASP A 168 53.80 17.04 28.21
N GLY A 169 52.67 17.53 28.72
CA GLY A 169 52.61 18.43 29.88
C GLY A 169 53.21 17.77 31.12
N LYS A 170 52.87 16.53 31.40
CA LYS A 170 53.42 15.76 32.51
C LYS A 170 54.93 15.61 32.46
N LYS A 171 55.53 15.42 31.26
CA LYS A 171 56.98 15.40 31.08
C LYS A 171 57.65 16.71 31.54
N LYS A 172 56.97 17.86 31.48
CA LYS A 172 57.42 19.16 31.95
C LYS A 172 57.40 19.29 33.48
N LEU A 173 56.67 18.41 34.19
CA LEU A 173 56.50 18.41 35.63
C LEU A 173 57.43 17.38 36.35
N VAL A 174 58.10 16.47 35.63
CA VAL A 174 59.00 15.51 36.22
C VAL A 174 60.38 16.15 36.49
N PRO A 175 61.13 15.77 37.55
CA PRO A 175 62.40 16.39 37.95
C PRO A 175 63.57 15.96 37.07
N GLN A 176 63.33 15.70 35.79
CA GLN A 176 64.37 15.28 34.81
C GLN A 176 64.39 16.20 33.59
N GLY A 177 65.56 16.40 32.97
CA GLY A 177 65.73 17.20 31.75
C GLY A 177 65.40 18.68 31.94
N GLN A 178 64.87 19.31 30.92
CA GLN A 178 64.39 20.70 30.91
C GLN A 178 62.97 20.85 31.42
N SER A 179 62.70 20.37 32.62
CA SER A 179 61.38 20.46 33.27
C SER A 179 61.24 21.76 34.09
N ILE A 180 59.94 22.14 34.34
CA ILE A 180 59.60 23.25 35.22
C ILE A 180 60.12 23.00 36.62
N ILE A 181 59.95 21.80 37.15
CA ILE A 181 60.41 21.40 38.49
C ILE A 181 61.93 21.46 38.59
N ASN A 182 62.66 20.97 37.57
CA ASN A 182 64.12 21.03 37.58
C ASN A 182 64.62 22.46 37.51
N THR A 183 64.02 23.30 36.69
CA THR A 183 64.34 24.71 36.55
C THR A 183 64.07 25.50 37.83
N SER A 184 62.87 25.26 38.43
CA SER A 184 62.50 25.85 39.72
C SER A 184 63.43 25.41 40.86
N GLY A 185 63.83 24.15 40.91
CA GLY A 185 64.80 23.66 41.86
C GLY A 185 66.17 24.32 41.71
N LYS A 186 66.66 24.66 40.49
CA LYS A 186 67.85 25.39 40.24
C LYS A 186 67.73 26.85 40.72
N LEU A 187 66.59 27.53 40.51
CA LEU A 187 66.31 28.86 40.97
C LEU A 187 66.35 28.94 42.49
N ILE A 188 65.75 27.98 43.17
CA ILE A 188 65.73 27.89 44.66
C ILE A 188 67.19 27.76 45.17
N LYS A 189 68.05 26.94 44.53
CA LYS A 189 69.46 26.80 44.87
C LYS A 189 70.27 28.09 44.65
N LEU A 190 69.80 28.96 43.77
CA LEU A 190 70.39 30.27 43.53
C LEU A 190 69.84 31.40 44.45
N GLY A 191 69.02 31.04 45.42
CA GLY A 191 68.50 31.95 46.44
C GLY A 191 67.05 32.42 46.24
N ALA A 192 66.30 31.87 45.25
CA ALA A 192 64.86 32.14 45.17
C ALA A 192 64.17 31.53 46.32
N LYS A 193 63.15 32.25 46.92
CA LYS A 193 62.29 31.69 47.99
C LYS A 193 61.33 30.65 47.42
N ASN A 194 61.26 29.49 48.11
CA ASN A 194 60.19 28.49 47.79
C ASN A 194 58.86 29.01 48.31
N SER A 195 57.78 28.60 47.73
CA SER A 195 56.41 28.95 48.17
C SER A 195 56.02 28.15 49.40
N ASP A 196 55.61 28.86 50.47
CA ASP A 196 55.09 28.18 51.69
C ASP A 196 53.68 27.52 51.44
N LYS A 197 52.98 27.99 50.44
CA LYS A 197 51.63 27.44 50.07
C LYS A 197 51.69 26.33 49.05
N HIS A 198 52.68 26.36 48.12
CA HIS A 198 52.85 25.40 47.03
C HIS A 198 54.35 25.08 46.87
N PRO A 199 54.91 24.30 47.78
CA PRO A 199 56.34 23.92 47.72
C PRO A 199 56.64 23.04 46.50
N ILE A 200 57.74 23.24 45.81
CA ILE A 200 58.19 22.47 44.66
C ILE A 200 59.26 21.49 45.12
#